data_3fe05d970b3538c53a831bae6bd2d78a
#
_entry.id   3fe05d970b3538c53a831bae6bd2d78a
#
_cell.length_a   1.000
_cell.length_b   1.000
_cell.length_c   1.000
_cell.angle_alpha   90.00
_cell.angle_beta   90.00
_cell.angle_gamma   90.00
#
_symmetry.space_group_name_H-M   'P 1'
#
loop_
_entity.id
_entity.type
_entity.pdbx_description
1 polymer ?
#
loop_
_entity_poly.entity_id
_entity_poly.type
_entity_poly.pdbx_seq_one_letter_code
_entity_poly.pdbx_strand_id
1 'polypeptide(L)'
;MLSEAAISYNKNMTPADREFFTHNGVEATYLSHGDISKYAKSFIPRDDKKTNKRLDYLIKVLNKKGIQISREDAEKLLEGIWKHFFEKNLMVNVTSKSGVSGYRVDSSKLTFGNTQKWYICNHCKRLTTINIDNICPNYMCDGELEEVDIDELLNGDHYYRLYNDLYVQPLRVVEHTAQLN
;
A
#
# COMPACT_ATOMS: atom_id res chain seq x y z
N MET A 1 -3.97 2.92 -7.68
CA MET A 1 -3.33 2.00 -8.67
C MET A 1 -4.43 1.25 -9.38
N LEU A 2 -4.54 1.39 -10.70
CA LEU A 2 -5.53 0.65 -11.49
C LEU A 2 -5.21 -0.84 -11.44
N SER A 3 -6.23 -1.69 -11.34
CA SER A 3 -6.03 -3.13 -11.40
C SER A 3 -5.55 -3.55 -12.78
N GLU A 4 -4.82 -4.66 -12.89
CA GLU A 4 -4.39 -5.23 -14.16
C GLU A 4 -5.57 -5.45 -15.13
N ALA A 5 -6.74 -5.80 -14.58
CA ALA A 5 -7.97 -5.91 -15.35
C ALA A 5 -8.39 -4.58 -16.01
N ALA A 6 -8.26 -3.46 -15.30
CA ALA A 6 -8.57 -2.15 -15.86
C ALA A 6 -7.59 -1.74 -16.95
N ILE A 7 -6.32 -2.12 -16.81
CA ILE A 7 -5.27 -1.86 -17.81
C ILE A 7 -5.46 -2.74 -19.04
N SER A 8 -5.81 -4.02 -18.85
CA SER A 8 -6.01 -4.95 -19.96
C SER A 8 -7.27 -4.67 -20.80
N TYR A 9 -8.27 -4.01 -20.20
CA TYR A 9 -9.54 -3.69 -20.88
C TYR A 9 -9.44 -2.50 -21.83
N ASN A 10 -8.44 -1.64 -21.63
CA ASN A 10 -8.27 -0.47 -22.49
C ASN A 10 -7.43 -0.82 -23.73
N LYS A 11 -8.12 -1.22 -24.82
CA LYS A 11 -7.50 -1.59 -26.10
C LYS A 11 -6.65 -0.48 -26.76
N ASN A 12 -6.82 0.76 -26.31
CA ASN A 12 -6.15 1.93 -26.87
C ASN A 12 -4.88 2.33 -26.11
N MET A 13 -4.52 1.61 -25.04
CA MET A 13 -3.27 1.91 -24.34
C MET A 13 -2.05 1.47 -25.13
N THR A 14 -1.14 2.40 -25.33
CA THR A 14 0.16 2.12 -25.93
C THR A 14 1.02 1.25 -24.99
N PRO A 15 2.06 0.58 -25.50
CA PRO A 15 3.01 -0.13 -24.62
C PRO A 15 3.63 0.78 -23.56
N ALA A 16 3.93 2.03 -23.89
CA ALA A 16 4.47 3.03 -22.95
C ALA A 16 3.46 3.38 -21.82
N ASP A 17 2.17 3.52 -22.16
CA ASP A 17 1.13 3.75 -21.15
C ASP A 17 0.97 2.57 -20.21
N ARG A 18 1.07 1.34 -20.74
CA ARG A 18 1.04 0.13 -19.93
C ARG A 18 2.21 0.08 -18.97
N GLU A 19 3.40 0.42 -19.43
CA GLU A 19 4.60 0.47 -18.61
C GLU A 19 4.48 1.51 -17.50
N PHE A 20 3.97 2.69 -17.82
CA PHE A 20 3.72 3.75 -16.84
C PHE A 20 2.76 3.31 -15.72
N PHE A 21 1.63 2.69 -16.09
CA PHE A 21 0.62 2.25 -15.12
C PHE A 21 0.98 0.95 -14.39
N THR A 22 1.82 0.11 -14.97
CA THR A 22 2.31 -1.12 -14.33
C THR A 22 3.62 -0.95 -13.57
N HIS A 23 4.11 0.28 -13.45
CA HIS A 23 5.34 0.58 -12.73
C HIS A 23 6.52 -0.26 -13.25
N ASN A 24 6.88 -0.06 -14.51
CA ASN A 24 7.92 -0.80 -15.23
C ASN A 24 7.61 -2.29 -15.44
N GLY A 25 6.35 -2.61 -15.65
CA GLY A 25 5.91 -3.99 -15.87
C GLY A 25 5.93 -4.86 -14.61
N VAL A 26 6.16 -4.29 -13.44
CA VAL A 26 6.08 -5.02 -12.17
C VAL A 26 4.64 -5.00 -11.68
N GLU A 27 4.02 -6.15 -11.66
CA GLU A 27 2.71 -6.34 -11.06
C GLU A 27 2.81 -6.21 -9.52
N ALA A 28 2.83 -4.98 -9.03
CA ALA A 28 3.10 -4.65 -7.62
C ALA A 28 2.00 -5.11 -6.64
N THR A 29 0.99 -5.81 -7.13
CA THR A 29 -0.21 -6.20 -6.36
C THR A 29 -0.16 -7.62 -5.82
N TYR A 30 0.85 -8.41 -6.18
CA TYR A 30 0.93 -9.78 -5.73
C TYR A 30 1.80 -9.94 -4.49
N LEU A 31 1.33 -10.81 -3.60
CA LEU A 31 2.08 -11.29 -2.45
C LEU A 31 2.53 -12.72 -2.73
N SER A 32 3.73 -13.07 -2.30
CA SER A 32 4.16 -14.45 -2.16
C SER A 32 4.21 -14.79 -0.68
N HIS A 33 4.09 -16.07 -0.34
CA HIS A 33 4.27 -16.51 1.04
C HIS A 33 5.66 -16.13 1.56
N GLY A 34 6.70 -16.74 1.04
CA GLY A 34 8.09 -16.47 1.36
C GLY A 34 9.03 -16.58 0.16
N ASP A 35 8.48 -16.83 -1.04
CA ASP A 35 9.26 -17.12 -2.22
C ASP A 35 10.01 -15.91 -2.78
N ILE A 36 11.13 -16.21 -3.40
CA ILE A 36 11.97 -15.19 -4.05
C ILE A 36 11.36 -14.86 -5.41
N SER A 37 10.66 -13.76 -5.46
CA SER A 37 10.20 -13.16 -6.70
C SER A 37 10.49 -11.66 -6.71
N LYS A 38 11.01 -11.17 -7.81
CA LYS A 38 11.14 -9.72 -8.01
C LYS A 38 9.78 -9.05 -8.29
N TYR A 39 8.77 -9.85 -8.62
CA TYR A 39 7.44 -9.38 -8.99
C TYR A 39 6.41 -9.44 -7.87
N ALA A 40 6.67 -10.21 -6.81
CA ALA A 40 5.77 -10.33 -5.68
C ALA A 40 6.47 -10.01 -4.37
N LYS A 41 5.85 -9.20 -3.52
CA LYS A 41 6.36 -8.90 -2.18
C LYS A 41 6.11 -10.07 -1.26
N SER A 42 7.15 -10.55 -0.59
CA SER A 42 7.04 -11.60 0.41
C SER A 42 6.22 -11.15 1.61
N PHE A 43 5.28 -11.98 2.05
CA PHE A 43 4.52 -11.74 3.27
C PHE A 43 5.35 -12.07 4.51
N ILE A 44 6.03 -13.21 4.49
CA ILE A 44 6.99 -13.61 5.53
C ILE A 44 8.39 -13.11 5.12
N PRO A 45 9.24 -12.68 6.06
CA PRO A 45 10.65 -12.39 5.76
C PRO A 45 11.36 -13.61 5.16
N ARG A 46 12.21 -13.39 4.18
CA ARG A 46 12.89 -14.47 3.44
C ARG A 46 14.19 -14.93 4.06
N ASP A 47 14.72 -14.12 4.91
CA ASP A 47 16.09 -14.27 5.45
C ASP A 47 16.03 -13.90 6.93
N ASP A 48 16.63 -14.72 7.75
CA ASP A 48 16.68 -14.53 9.20
C ASP A 48 17.30 -13.18 9.62
N LYS A 49 18.10 -12.60 8.72
CA LYS A 49 18.72 -11.28 8.93
C LYS A 49 17.88 -10.12 8.44
N LYS A 50 16.83 -10.37 7.65
CA LYS A 50 15.97 -9.32 7.07
C LYS A 50 14.62 -9.32 7.76
N THR A 51 14.19 -8.14 8.16
CA THR A 51 12.82 -7.92 8.63
C THR A 51 11.99 -7.24 7.56
N ASN A 52 10.69 -7.31 7.68
CA ASN A 52 9.77 -6.57 6.84
C ASN A 52 8.83 -5.72 7.71
N LYS A 53 8.08 -4.83 7.06
CA LYS A 53 7.18 -3.91 7.77
C LYS A 53 6.13 -4.62 8.62
N ARG A 54 5.67 -5.82 8.23
CA ARG A 54 4.65 -6.57 8.95
C ARG A 54 5.20 -7.16 10.22
N LEU A 55 6.38 -7.77 10.13
CA LEU A 55 7.06 -8.34 11.29
C LEU A 55 7.47 -7.26 12.29
N ASP A 56 8.03 -6.14 11.81
CA ASP A 56 8.39 -5.00 12.63
C ASP A 56 7.16 -4.46 13.40
N TYR A 57 6.05 -4.25 12.70
CA TYR A 57 4.83 -3.74 13.31
C TYR A 57 4.22 -4.74 14.32
N LEU A 58 4.22 -6.02 13.99
CA LEU A 58 3.73 -7.07 14.89
C LEU A 58 4.54 -7.10 16.20
N ILE A 59 5.85 -7.05 16.11
CA ILE A 59 6.74 -7.02 17.30
C ILE A 59 6.49 -5.76 18.13
N LYS A 60 6.36 -4.60 17.51
CA LYS A 60 6.03 -3.34 18.21
C LYS A 60 4.73 -3.44 18.99
N VAL A 61 3.66 -3.95 18.34
CA VAL A 61 2.35 -4.10 18.99
C VAL A 61 2.43 -5.06 20.18
N LEU A 62 3.11 -6.18 20.05
CA LEU A 62 3.25 -7.15 21.13
C LEU A 62 4.09 -6.60 22.29
N ASN A 63 5.20 -5.95 21.98
CA ASN A 63 6.05 -5.32 23.00
C ASN A 63 5.28 -4.24 23.79
N LYS A 64 4.46 -3.42 23.14
CA LYS A 64 3.63 -2.41 23.83
C LYS A 64 2.59 -3.06 24.74
N LYS A 65 2.13 -4.25 24.43
CA LYS A 65 1.24 -5.06 25.30
C LYS A 65 2.00 -5.81 26.40
N GLY A 66 3.30 -5.60 26.55
CA GLY A 66 4.13 -6.28 27.54
C GLY A 66 4.49 -7.73 27.18
N ILE A 67 4.20 -8.15 25.92
CA ILE A 67 4.51 -9.49 25.43
C ILE A 67 5.86 -9.42 24.72
N GLN A 68 6.91 -9.84 25.41
CA GLN A 68 8.21 -10.02 24.77
C GLN A 68 8.20 -11.31 23.94
N ILE A 69 8.46 -11.16 22.66
CA ILE A 69 8.43 -12.27 21.72
C ILE A 69 9.77 -12.37 20.99
N SER A 70 10.24 -13.60 20.79
CA SER A 70 11.38 -13.83 19.91
C SER A 70 11.00 -13.53 18.45
N ARG A 71 12.00 -13.23 17.64
CA ARG A 71 11.78 -13.06 16.21
C ARG A 71 11.16 -14.31 15.57
N GLU A 72 11.66 -15.47 15.91
CA GLU A 72 11.18 -16.75 15.38
C GLU A 72 9.71 -17.00 15.71
N ASP A 73 9.29 -16.68 16.93
CA ASP A 73 7.89 -16.84 17.33
C ASP A 73 6.99 -15.78 16.69
N ALA A 74 7.50 -14.57 16.47
CA ALA A 74 6.79 -13.55 15.71
C ALA A 74 6.62 -13.95 14.24
N GLU A 75 7.58 -14.60 13.64
CA GLU A 75 7.48 -15.16 12.27
C GLU A 75 6.45 -16.29 12.21
N LYS A 76 6.45 -17.20 13.19
CA LYS A 76 5.40 -18.26 13.31
C LYS A 76 4.00 -17.66 13.48
N LEU A 77 3.88 -16.60 14.26
CA LEU A 77 2.61 -15.88 14.41
C LEU A 77 2.17 -15.24 13.09
N LEU A 78 3.10 -14.64 12.36
CA LEU A 78 2.83 -14.06 11.04
C LEU A 78 2.40 -15.14 10.03
N GLU A 79 2.97 -16.33 10.09
CA GLU A 79 2.52 -17.50 9.32
C GLU A 79 1.11 -17.94 9.71
N GLY A 80 0.77 -17.92 10.99
CA GLY A 80 -0.58 -18.16 11.47
C GLY A 80 -1.59 -17.17 10.88
N ILE A 81 -1.24 -15.88 10.84
CA ILE A 81 -2.06 -14.83 10.21
C ILE A 81 -2.23 -15.12 8.71
N TRP A 82 -1.14 -15.52 8.02
CA TRP A 82 -1.20 -15.91 6.61
C TRP A 82 -2.18 -17.06 6.37
N LYS A 83 -2.10 -18.14 7.14
CA LYS A 83 -3.02 -19.29 7.05
C LYS A 83 -4.46 -18.84 7.29
N HIS A 84 -4.68 -17.98 8.29
CA HIS A 84 -6.01 -17.48 8.61
C HIS A 84 -6.65 -16.69 7.46
N PHE A 85 -5.88 -15.95 6.67
CA PHE A 85 -6.39 -15.27 5.50
C PHE A 85 -6.99 -16.22 4.46
N PHE A 86 -6.41 -17.42 4.30
CA PHE A 86 -6.96 -18.46 3.42
C PHE A 86 -8.19 -19.13 4.03
N GLU A 87 -8.15 -19.48 5.30
CA GLU A 87 -9.30 -20.06 6.02
C GLU A 87 -10.54 -19.17 5.94
N LYS A 88 -10.34 -17.87 5.94
CA LYS A 88 -11.42 -16.87 5.79
C LYS A 88 -11.72 -16.49 4.35
N ASN A 89 -11.10 -17.12 3.36
CA ASN A 89 -11.24 -16.78 1.95
C ASN A 89 -11.00 -15.30 1.63
N LEU A 90 -10.04 -14.68 2.34
CA LEU A 90 -9.66 -13.28 2.11
C LEU A 90 -8.62 -13.14 1.01
N MET A 91 -7.95 -14.21 0.65
CA MET A 91 -6.89 -14.25 -0.36
C MET A 91 -7.24 -15.20 -1.48
N VAL A 92 -6.94 -14.79 -2.69
CA VAL A 92 -7.07 -15.62 -3.90
C VAL A 92 -5.70 -15.82 -4.56
N ASN A 93 -5.49 -17.02 -5.07
CA ASN A 93 -4.33 -17.31 -5.89
C ASN A 93 -4.54 -16.72 -7.28
N VAL A 94 -3.52 -16.09 -7.81
CA VAL A 94 -3.51 -15.48 -9.14
C VAL A 94 -2.22 -15.81 -9.85
N THR A 95 -2.32 -16.05 -11.13
CA THR A 95 -1.15 -16.23 -11.99
C THR A 95 -1.13 -15.09 -13.00
N SER A 96 -0.02 -14.40 -13.07
CA SER A 96 0.16 -13.31 -14.03
C SER A 96 0.26 -13.84 -15.45
N LYS A 97 0.13 -12.96 -16.45
CA LYS A 97 0.36 -13.31 -17.85
C LYS A 97 1.78 -13.79 -18.14
N SER A 98 2.73 -13.35 -17.31
CA SER A 98 4.14 -13.80 -17.36
C SER A 98 4.39 -15.13 -16.66
N GLY A 99 3.35 -15.82 -16.18
CA GLY A 99 3.45 -17.12 -15.49
C GLY A 99 3.89 -17.03 -14.03
N VAL A 100 4.00 -15.84 -13.45
CA VAL A 100 4.34 -15.67 -12.04
C VAL A 100 3.08 -15.91 -11.21
N SER A 101 3.13 -16.88 -10.30
CA SER A 101 2.08 -17.14 -9.32
C SER A 101 2.25 -16.27 -8.10
N GLY A 102 1.13 -15.81 -7.56
CA GLY A 102 1.09 -15.00 -6.36
C GLY A 102 -0.31 -14.97 -5.75
N TYR A 103 -0.48 -14.13 -4.76
CA TYR A 103 -1.73 -14.00 -4.03
C TYR A 103 -2.15 -12.53 -3.94
N ARG A 104 -3.42 -12.29 -3.99
CA ARG A 104 -4.00 -10.96 -3.75
C ARG A 104 -5.21 -11.07 -2.84
N VAL A 105 -5.59 -9.95 -2.24
CA VAL A 105 -6.84 -9.88 -1.49
C VAL A 105 -8.02 -10.06 -2.45
N ASP A 106 -9.00 -10.85 -2.05
CA ASP A 106 -10.23 -11.01 -2.81
C ASP A 106 -10.99 -9.68 -2.82
N SER A 107 -11.13 -9.09 -4.00
CA SER A 107 -11.81 -7.80 -4.15
C SER A 107 -13.28 -7.82 -3.75
N SER A 108 -13.93 -8.98 -3.80
CA SER A 108 -15.31 -9.15 -3.35
C SER A 108 -15.48 -9.00 -1.83
N LYS A 109 -14.39 -9.08 -1.08
CA LYS A 109 -14.36 -8.92 0.38
C LYS A 109 -13.99 -7.49 0.82
N LEU A 110 -13.69 -6.61 -0.14
CA LEU A 110 -13.35 -5.22 0.14
C LEU A 110 -14.60 -4.35 0.12
N THR A 111 -14.71 -3.49 1.11
CA THR A 111 -15.72 -2.43 1.16
C THR A 111 -15.03 -1.08 1.20
N PHE A 112 -15.62 -0.11 0.54
CA PHE A 112 -15.17 1.28 0.60
C PHE A 112 -16.06 2.05 1.57
N GLY A 113 -15.44 2.80 2.46
CA GLY A 113 -16.13 3.66 3.41
C GLY A 113 -15.39 4.99 3.56
N ASN A 114 -16.13 6.03 3.93
CA ASN A 114 -15.61 7.38 4.15
C ASN A 114 -15.50 7.78 5.62
N THR A 115 -15.84 6.87 6.54
CA THR A 115 -15.88 7.13 7.99
C THR A 115 -14.58 6.76 8.71
N GLN A 116 -13.47 6.74 8.02
CA GLN A 116 -12.19 6.37 8.63
C GLN A 116 -11.61 7.51 9.46
N LYS A 117 -11.17 7.16 10.66
CA LYS A 117 -10.32 8.04 11.45
C LYS A 117 -8.92 8.10 10.86
N TRP A 118 -8.34 9.29 10.90
CA TRP A 118 -6.98 9.52 10.45
C TRP A 118 -6.08 9.79 11.65
N TYR A 119 -4.85 9.36 11.50
CA TYR A 119 -3.83 9.51 12.52
C TYR A 119 -2.55 10.04 11.90
N ILE A 120 -1.85 10.91 12.61
CA ILE A 120 -0.52 11.38 12.26
C ILE A 120 0.49 10.87 13.29
N CYS A 121 1.64 10.43 12.84
CA CYS A 121 2.71 10.06 13.74
C CYS A 121 3.46 11.30 14.23
N ASN A 122 3.64 11.43 15.54
CA ASN A 122 4.35 12.56 16.16
C ASN A 122 5.83 12.63 15.78
N HIS A 123 6.44 11.50 15.37
CA HIS A 123 7.85 11.41 14.98
C HIS A 123 8.04 11.53 13.46
N CYS A 124 7.54 10.58 12.66
CA CYS A 124 7.78 10.57 11.20
C CYS A 124 6.76 11.39 10.40
N LYS A 125 5.77 12.01 11.05
CA LYS A 125 4.73 12.86 10.45
C LYS A 125 3.90 12.17 9.35
N ARG A 126 3.96 10.84 9.25
CA ARG A 126 3.18 10.09 8.27
C ARG A 126 1.74 9.96 8.71
N LEU A 127 0.83 10.21 7.78
CA LEU A 127 -0.60 9.97 7.93
C LEU A 127 -0.91 8.47 7.69
N THR A 128 -1.84 7.95 8.47
CA THR A 128 -2.32 6.57 8.36
C THR A 128 -3.75 6.45 8.88
N THR A 129 -4.47 5.46 8.38
CA THR A 129 -5.76 5.01 8.93
C THR A 129 -5.61 3.74 9.77
N ILE A 130 -4.39 3.17 9.81
CA ILE A 130 -4.08 1.98 10.59
C ILE A 130 -3.61 2.41 11.97
N ASN A 131 -4.39 2.06 12.98
CA ASN A 131 -4.03 2.33 14.37
C ASN A 131 -4.31 1.10 15.24
N ILE A 132 -3.27 0.57 15.86
CA ILE A 132 -3.35 -0.42 16.93
C ILE A 132 -2.54 0.15 18.10
N ASP A 133 -3.22 0.45 19.19
CA ASP A 133 -2.61 0.97 20.43
C ASP A 133 -1.71 2.22 20.22
N ASN A 134 -2.06 3.08 19.26
CA ASN A 134 -1.33 4.30 18.88
C ASN A 134 0.11 4.06 18.42
N ILE A 135 0.42 2.90 17.86
CA ILE A 135 1.74 2.55 17.36
C ILE A 135 1.88 2.91 15.88
N CYS A 136 2.93 3.64 15.54
CA CYS A 136 3.22 3.98 14.15
C CYS A 136 3.53 2.73 13.30
N PRO A 137 2.77 2.47 12.20
CA PRO A 137 3.01 1.31 11.34
C PRO A 137 4.19 1.50 10.38
N ASN A 138 4.84 2.68 10.40
CA ASN A 138 5.99 2.92 9.55
C ASN A 138 7.20 2.12 10.07
N TYR A 139 7.91 1.50 9.12
CA TYR A 139 9.06 0.67 9.42
C TYR A 139 10.12 1.42 10.22
N MET A 140 10.60 0.81 11.30
CA MET A 140 11.61 1.36 12.22
C MET A 140 11.25 2.73 12.83
N CYS A 141 9.98 3.09 12.91
CA CYS A 141 9.53 4.32 13.56
C CYS A 141 8.92 4.00 14.92
N ASP A 142 9.47 4.58 15.98
CA ASP A 142 9.01 4.40 17.37
C ASP A 142 8.05 5.50 17.84
N GLY A 143 7.56 6.31 16.89
CA GLY A 143 6.61 7.38 17.19
C GLY A 143 5.22 6.87 17.53
N GLU A 144 4.45 7.70 18.22
CA GLU A 144 3.05 7.45 18.56
C GLU A 144 2.12 8.15 17.58
N LEU A 145 0.93 7.56 17.41
CA LEU A 145 -0.12 8.09 16.57
C LEU A 145 -1.07 8.97 17.37
N GLU A 146 -1.39 10.12 16.83
CA GLU A 146 -2.39 11.06 17.31
C GLU A 146 -3.53 11.16 16.31
N GLU A 147 -4.78 11.13 16.76
CA GLU A 147 -5.94 11.31 15.89
C GLU A 147 -5.98 12.75 15.37
N VAL A 148 -6.24 12.91 14.09
CA VAL A 148 -6.29 14.22 13.45
C VAL A 148 -7.57 14.37 12.64
N ASP A 149 -8.08 15.59 12.62
CA ASP A 149 -9.12 15.97 11.66
C ASP A 149 -8.45 16.15 10.29
N ILE A 150 -8.80 15.27 9.36
CA ILE A 150 -8.20 15.26 8.02
C ILE A 150 -8.64 16.49 7.22
N ASP A 151 -9.86 16.98 7.43
CA ASP A 151 -10.38 18.14 6.70
C ASP A 151 -9.66 19.42 7.15
N GLU A 152 -9.42 19.56 8.47
CA GLU A 152 -8.64 20.66 8.99
C GLU A 152 -7.19 20.63 8.47
N LEU A 153 -6.57 19.44 8.48
CA LEU A 153 -5.21 19.26 7.99
C LEU A 153 -5.10 19.59 6.49
N LEU A 154 -6.05 19.12 5.68
CA LEU A 154 -6.04 19.31 4.24
C LEU A 154 -6.39 20.74 3.84
N ASN A 155 -7.24 21.43 4.60
CA ASN A 155 -7.54 22.85 4.36
C ASN A 155 -6.31 23.75 4.46
N GLY A 156 -5.28 23.33 5.17
CA GLY A 156 -3.96 23.97 5.19
C GLY A 156 -3.09 23.67 3.96
N ASP A 157 -3.41 22.62 3.21
CA ASP A 157 -2.62 22.21 2.05
C ASP A 157 -2.96 23.00 0.81
N HIS A 158 -1.92 23.60 0.19
CA HIS A 158 -2.09 24.44 -1.02
C HIS A 158 -2.67 23.65 -2.20
N TYR A 159 -2.20 22.42 -2.43
CA TYR A 159 -2.65 21.62 -3.56
C TYR A 159 -4.07 21.11 -3.36
N TYR A 160 -4.45 20.74 -2.14
CA TYR A 160 -5.81 20.34 -1.84
C TYR A 160 -6.79 21.48 -2.16
N ARG A 161 -6.51 22.72 -1.70
CA ARG A 161 -7.33 23.89 -2.02
C ARG A 161 -7.35 24.19 -3.53
N LEU A 162 -6.21 24.06 -4.18
CA LEU A 162 -6.11 24.28 -5.62
C LEU A 162 -7.04 23.34 -6.39
N TYR A 163 -7.08 22.05 -6.03
CA TYR A 163 -7.94 21.06 -6.69
C TYR A 163 -9.41 21.20 -6.34
N ASN A 164 -9.75 21.65 -5.14
CA ASN A 164 -11.13 21.82 -4.71
C ASN A 164 -11.75 23.16 -5.16
N ASP A 165 -10.96 24.21 -5.18
CA ASP A 165 -11.45 25.58 -5.46
C ASP A 165 -11.41 25.91 -6.94
N LEU A 166 -10.63 25.19 -7.73
CA LEU A 166 -10.57 25.42 -9.18
C LEU A 166 -11.70 24.71 -9.91
N TYR A 167 -12.47 25.50 -10.64
CA TYR A 167 -13.39 24.96 -11.64
C TYR A 167 -12.60 24.20 -12.71
N VAL A 168 -13.06 22.99 -13.04
CA VAL A 168 -12.50 22.23 -14.17
C VAL A 168 -12.67 23.04 -15.44
N GLN A 169 -11.58 23.63 -15.91
CA GLN A 169 -11.55 24.33 -17.20
C GLN A 169 -11.00 23.39 -18.27
N PRO A 170 -11.54 23.46 -19.51
CA PRO A 170 -10.97 22.69 -20.59
C PRO A 170 -9.53 23.13 -20.83
N LEU A 171 -8.63 22.17 -20.96
CA LEU A 171 -7.23 22.40 -21.21
C LEU A 171 -7.08 23.13 -22.55
N ARG A 172 -6.65 24.40 -22.52
CA ARG A 172 -6.25 25.12 -23.72
C ARG A 172 -4.79 24.78 -23.99
N VAL A 173 -4.57 23.87 -24.94
CA VAL A 173 -3.23 23.63 -25.46
C VAL A 173 -2.90 24.78 -26.40
N VAL A 174 -2.01 25.66 -25.97
CA VAL A 174 -1.42 26.70 -26.83
C VAL A 174 -0.06 26.17 -27.27
N GLU A 175 0.09 25.91 -28.55
CA GLU A 175 1.37 25.54 -29.12
C GLU A 175 2.25 26.78 -29.17
N HIS A 176 3.26 26.85 -28.32
CA HIS A 176 4.32 27.83 -28.47
C HIS A 176 5.33 27.34 -29.51
N THR A 177 5.05 27.59 -30.78
CA THR A 177 6.09 27.50 -31.80
C THR A 177 7.06 28.64 -31.57
N ALA A 178 8.19 28.36 -30.93
CA ALA A 178 9.32 29.26 -30.95
C ALA A 178 9.79 29.34 -32.42
N GLN A 179 9.42 30.44 -33.10
CA GLN A 179 10.05 30.79 -34.34
C GLN A 179 11.48 31.18 -34.01
N LEU A 180 12.41 30.29 -34.25
CA LEU A 180 13.83 30.63 -34.36
C LEU A 180 14.02 31.31 -35.69
N ASN A 181 14.18 32.66 -35.67
CA ASN A 181 14.73 33.40 -36.77
C ASN A 181 16.26 33.30 -36.77
#